data_eced59874a92195493d713b369427689
#
_entry.id   eced59874a92195493d713b369427689
#
_cell.length_a   1.000
_cell.length_b   1.000
_cell.length_c   1.000
_cell.angle_alpha   90.00
_cell.angle_beta   90.00
_cell.angle_gamma   90.00
#
_symmetry.space_group_name_H-M   'P 1'
#
loop_
_entity.id
_entity.type
_entity.pdbx_description
1 polymer ?
#
loop_
_entity_poly.entity_id
_entity_poly.type
_entity_poly.pdbx_seq_one_letter_code
_entity_poly.pdbx_strand_id
1 'polypeptide(L)'
;MQDAFSRMELLVGNTGVKKLSMAKIAVFGLGGAGAQAAEALARCGVGSLTLIDHEKISLTSISSQILALHSTIGMSKVEAAKKRIRDIDENILVHTYETFYNEETAGMFELRSFDYIVDTMGTLSSKLLLISRAREGRVPVISCLDIGDKIDLRLRISAGPQYARRPGS
;
A
#
# COMPACT_ATOMS: atom_id res chain seq x y z
N MET A 1 2.48 -28.52 12.13
CA MET A 1 2.85 -27.13 12.47
C MET A 1 1.78 -26.23 11.88
N GLN A 2 1.09 -25.42 12.66
CA GLN A 2 0.14 -24.46 12.10
C GLN A 2 0.96 -23.40 11.36
N ASP A 3 0.74 -23.27 10.05
CA ASP A 3 1.30 -22.22 9.24
C ASP A 3 0.68 -20.88 9.67
N ALA A 4 1.48 -19.78 9.69
CA ALA A 4 1.03 -18.45 10.06
C ALA A 4 -0.16 -17.96 9.20
N PHE A 5 -0.28 -18.47 7.97
CA PHE A 5 -1.32 -18.10 7.01
C PHE A 5 -2.47 -19.11 6.88
N SER A 6 -2.56 -20.12 7.76
CA SER A 6 -3.61 -21.15 7.72
C SER A 6 -5.04 -20.58 7.75
N ARG A 7 -5.26 -19.46 8.46
CA ARG A 7 -6.55 -18.75 8.45
C ARG A 7 -6.86 -18.06 7.12
N MET A 8 -5.84 -17.53 6.47
CA MET A 8 -5.98 -16.95 5.12
C MET A 8 -6.29 -18.04 4.11
N GLU A 9 -5.67 -19.21 4.24
CA GLU A 9 -5.95 -20.37 3.38
C GLU A 9 -7.42 -20.81 3.44
N LEU A 10 -8.07 -20.73 4.61
CA LEU A 10 -9.51 -21.01 4.76
C LEU A 10 -10.38 -20.04 3.97
N LEU A 11 -9.92 -18.80 3.73
CA LEU A 11 -10.67 -17.76 3.02
C LEU A 11 -10.44 -17.82 1.51
N VAL A 12 -9.19 -17.97 1.07
CA VAL A 12 -8.81 -17.83 -0.36
C VAL A 12 -8.33 -19.15 -0.99
N GLY A 13 -8.24 -20.20 -0.22
CA GLY A 13 -7.71 -21.50 -0.62
C GLY A 13 -6.19 -21.51 -0.82
N ASN A 14 -5.61 -22.71 -0.94
CA ASN A 14 -4.16 -22.89 -1.12
C ASN A 14 -3.64 -22.17 -2.39
N THR A 15 -4.40 -22.19 -3.47
CA THR A 15 -4.06 -21.49 -4.71
C THR A 15 -4.00 -19.96 -4.51
N GLY A 16 -4.93 -19.41 -3.71
CA GLY A 16 -4.96 -17.98 -3.36
C GLY A 16 -3.74 -17.59 -2.52
N VAL A 17 -3.40 -18.37 -1.50
CA VAL A 17 -2.20 -18.14 -0.67
C VAL A 17 -0.93 -18.19 -1.52
N LYS A 18 -0.77 -19.18 -2.40
CA LYS A 18 0.36 -19.25 -3.33
C LYS A 18 0.43 -18.03 -4.26
N LYS A 19 -0.70 -17.55 -4.74
CA LYS A 19 -0.75 -16.35 -5.58
C LYS A 19 -0.31 -15.11 -4.79
N LEU A 20 -0.76 -14.96 -3.56
CA LEU A 20 -0.36 -13.87 -2.67
C LEU A 20 1.15 -13.93 -2.37
N SER A 21 1.70 -15.09 -2.06
CA SER A 21 3.13 -15.24 -1.75
C SER A 21 4.07 -14.93 -2.94
N MET A 22 3.56 -14.87 -4.14
CA MET A 22 4.31 -14.46 -5.33
C MET A 22 4.04 -13.00 -5.74
N ALA A 23 3.02 -12.38 -5.15
CA ALA A 23 2.60 -11.04 -5.56
C ALA A 23 3.60 -9.96 -5.12
N LYS A 24 3.79 -8.97 -5.99
CA LYS A 24 4.63 -7.78 -5.79
C LYS A 24 3.73 -6.55 -5.75
N ILE A 25 3.61 -5.95 -4.59
CA ILE A 25 2.71 -4.80 -4.39
C ILE A 25 3.51 -3.56 -4.02
N ALA A 26 3.22 -2.44 -4.65
CA ALA A 26 3.75 -1.14 -4.27
C ALA A 26 2.72 -0.34 -3.47
N VAL A 27 3.16 0.29 -2.38
CA VAL A 27 2.35 1.19 -1.56
C VAL A 27 2.98 2.57 -1.59
N PHE A 28 2.29 3.51 -2.22
CA PHE A 28 2.68 4.91 -2.31
C PHE A 28 1.96 5.72 -1.24
N GLY A 29 2.72 6.27 -0.31
CA GLY A 29 2.24 6.94 0.90
C GLY A 29 2.06 5.96 2.07
N LEU A 30 2.61 6.31 3.23
CA LEU A 30 2.52 5.53 4.48
C LEU A 30 1.90 6.38 5.62
N GLY A 31 0.89 7.16 5.27
CA GLY A 31 0.02 7.82 6.23
C GLY A 31 -0.90 6.84 6.96
N GLY A 32 -2.02 7.29 7.49
CA GLY A 32 -2.98 6.45 8.21
C GLY A 32 -3.44 5.25 7.39
N ALA A 33 -3.93 5.48 6.16
CA ALA A 33 -4.45 4.42 5.30
C ALA A 33 -3.35 3.51 4.72
N GLY A 34 -2.23 4.09 4.24
CA GLY A 34 -1.17 3.33 3.58
C GLY A 34 -0.41 2.41 4.52
N ALA A 35 -0.12 2.86 5.74
CA ALA A 35 0.52 2.02 6.74
C ALA A 35 -0.36 0.84 7.14
N GLN A 36 -1.68 1.06 7.29
CA GLN A 36 -2.66 0.01 7.56
C GLN A 36 -2.75 -0.99 6.40
N ALA A 37 -2.79 -0.49 5.15
CA ALA A 37 -2.81 -1.34 3.97
C ALA A 37 -1.56 -2.21 3.87
N ALA A 38 -0.36 -1.62 4.09
CA ALA A 38 0.90 -2.36 4.06
C ALA A 38 0.94 -3.47 5.12
N GLU A 39 0.48 -3.19 6.34
CA GLU A 39 0.38 -4.20 7.39
C GLU A 39 -0.62 -5.30 7.06
N ALA A 40 -1.80 -4.94 6.56
CA ALA A 40 -2.83 -5.91 6.17
C ALA A 40 -2.32 -6.84 5.06
N LEU A 41 -1.63 -6.30 4.04
CA LEU A 41 -1.01 -7.08 2.97
C LEU A 41 0.05 -8.03 3.50
N ALA A 42 0.90 -7.59 4.42
CA ALA A 42 1.89 -8.44 5.07
C ALA A 42 1.20 -9.61 5.81
N ARG A 43 0.15 -9.33 6.57
CA ARG A 43 -0.64 -10.37 7.30
C ARG A 43 -1.41 -11.31 6.37
N CYS A 44 -1.62 -10.91 5.11
CA CYS A 44 -2.17 -11.79 4.08
C CYS A 44 -1.13 -12.67 3.38
N GLY A 45 0.15 -12.54 3.71
CA GLY A 45 1.23 -13.35 3.14
C GLY A 45 1.66 -12.91 1.74
N VAL A 46 1.65 -11.60 1.47
CA VAL A 46 2.17 -11.06 0.20
C VAL A 46 3.68 -11.23 0.13
N GLY A 47 4.19 -11.72 -1.01
CA GLY A 47 5.61 -12.06 -1.15
C GLY A 47 6.55 -10.87 -1.21
N SER A 48 6.12 -9.72 -1.76
CA SER A 48 6.96 -8.53 -1.85
C SER A 48 6.15 -7.25 -1.67
N LEU A 49 6.70 -6.34 -0.88
CA LEU A 49 6.16 -5.00 -0.65
C LEU A 49 7.22 -3.95 -0.99
N THR A 50 6.87 -3.00 -1.85
CA THR A 50 7.66 -1.81 -2.10
C THR A 50 6.96 -0.62 -1.46
N LEU A 51 7.62 0.02 -0.52
CA LEU A 51 7.09 1.09 0.31
C LEU A 51 7.73 2.42 -0.06
N ILE A 52 6.90 3.40 -0.40
CA ILE A 52 7.35 4.71 -0.87
C ILE A 52 6.70 5.80 0.00
N ASP A 53 7.50 6.56 0.71
CA ASP A 53 7.09 7.74 1.50
C ASP A 53 8.33 8.58 1.80
N HIS A 54 8.21 9.90 1.83
CA HIS A 54 9.31 10.82 2.07
C HIS A 54 9.35 11.36 3.50
N GLU A 55 8.31 11.09 4.29
CA GLU A 55 8.15 11.70 5.60
C GLU A 55 8.78 10.88 6.73
N LYS A 56 9.10 11.60 7.80
CA LYS A 56 9.45 11.02 9.09
C LYS A 56 8.24 11.03 10.02
N ILE A 57 8.25 10.11 10.96
CA ILE A 57 7.22 10.01 11.99
C ILE A 57 7.34 11.19 12.94
N SER A 58 6.27 11.95 13.09
CA SER A 58 6.16 13.07 14.01
C SER A 58 5.33 12.73 15.24
N LEU A 59 5.44 13.52 16.29
CA LEU A 59 4.63 13.36 17.50
C LEU A 59 3.12 13.48 17.21
N THR A 60 2.74 14.36 16.27
CA THR A 60 1.34 14.56 15.88
C THR A 60 0.75 13.37 15.13
N SER A 61 1.60 12.51 14.57
CA SER A 61 1.16 11.29 13.86
C SER A 61 0.63 10.20 14.80
N ILE A 62 0.92 10.27 16.11
CA ILE A 62 0.53 9.23 17.11
C ILE A 62 -0.98 9.01 17.13
N SER A 63 -1.77 10.06 16.96
CA SER A 63 -3.24 9.96 17.04
C SER A 63 -3.89 9.28 15.84
N SER A 64 -3.18 9.13 14.71
CA SER A 64 -3.79 8.71 13.44
C SER A 64 -3.01 7.65 12.64
N GLN A 65 -1.74 7.40 12.97
CA GLN A 65 -0.89 6.53 12.16
C GLN A 65 -0.34 5.36 12.99
N ILE A 66 -0.58 4.15 12.53
CA ILE A 66 -0.17 2.91 13.23
C ILE A 66 1.35 2.77 13.40
N LEU A 67 2.14 3.42 12.55
CA LEU A 67 3.60 3.42 12.64
C LEU A 67 4.12 4.37 13.71
N ALA A 68 3.29 5.31 14.15
CA ALA A 68 3.69 6.34 15.08
C ALA A 68 3.56 5.86 16.54
N LEU A 69 4.71 5.62 17.14
CA LEU A 69 4.90 5.25 18.53
C LEU A 69 5.96 6.18 19.13
N HIS A 70 5.99 6.34 20.44
CA HIS A 70 7.07 7.11 21.07
C HIS A 70 8.48 6.61 20.67
N SER A 71 8.63 5.29 20.48
CA SER A 71 9.88 4.67 20.07
C SER A 71 10.24 4.86 18.59
N THR A 72 9.29 5.31 17.75
CA THR A 72 9.51 5.50 16.31
C THR A 72 9.53 6.95 15.86
N ILE A 73 9.27 7.91 16.77
CA ILE A 73 9.33 9.34 16.46
C ILE A 73 10.71 9.70 15.89
N GLY A 74 10.72 10.42 14.77
CA GLY A 74 11.93 10.81 14.04
C GLY A 74 12.45 9.77 13.05
N MET A 75 11.96 8.52 13.11
CA MET A 75 12.28 7.51 12.10
C MET A 75 11.59 7.83 10.77
N SER A 76 12.22 7.44 9.65
CA SER A 76 11.57 7.40 8.36
C SER A 76 10.37 6.44 8.41
N LYS A 77 9.23 6.84 7.82
CA LYS A 77 8.01 6.00 7.77
C LYS A 77 8.27 4.68 7.08
N VAL A 78 9.05 4.68 5.99
CA VAL A 78 9.36 3.46 5.24
C VAL A 78 10.20 2.47 6.05
N GLU A 79 11.16 2.96 6.85
CA GLU A 79 11.97 2.08 7.70
C GLU A 79 11.19 1.55 8.91
N ALA A 80 10.34 2.36 9.52
CA ALA A 80 9.46 1.90 10.58
C ALA A 80 8.48 0.82 10.08
N ALA A 81 7.90 1.02 8.90
CA ALA A 81 7.04 0.04 8.25
C ALA A 81 7.77 -1.25 7.91
N LYS A 82 8.98 -1.16 7.33
CA LYS A 82 9.83 -2.31 7.02
C LYS A 82 10.14 -3.16 8.26
N LYS A 83 10.53 -2.50 9.35
CA LYS A 83 10.80 -3.19 10.62
C LYS A 83 9.56 -3.94 11.11
N ARG A 84 8.39 -3.29 11.07
CA ARG A 84 7.12 -3.87 11.50
C ARG A 84 6.68 -5.03 10.61
N ILE A 85 6.83 -4.92 9.30
CA ILE A 85 6.47 -5.99 8.35
C ILE A 85 7.37 -7.21 8.55
N ARG A 86 8.67 -7.02 8.76
CA ARG A 86 9.59 -8.13 9.04
C ARG A 86 9.33 -8.82 10.37
N ASP A 87 8.75 -8.13 11.33
CA ASP A 87 8.33 -8.71 12.60
C ASP A 87 7.02 -9.52 12.46
N ILE A 88 6.23 -9.24 11.42
CA ILE A 88 5.05 -10.04 11.05
C ILE A 88 5.46 -11.30 10.27
N ASP A 89 6.31 -11.14 9.25
CA ASP A 89 6.86 -12.24 8.45
C ASP A 89 8.22 -11.83 7.86
N GLU A 90 9.27 -12.52 8.28
CA GLU A 90 10.65 -12.27 7.84
C GLU A 90 10.89 -12.62 6.37
N ASN A 91 10.04 -13.46 5.77
CA ASN A 91 10.19 -13.92 4.39
C ASN A 91 9.69 -12.89 3.37
N ILE A 92 8.92 -11.88 3.80
CA ILE A 92 8.47 -10.82 2.88
C ILE A 92 9.65 -9.97 2.41
N LEU A 93 9.82 -9.85 1.11
CA LEU A 93 10.79 -8.95 0.51
C LEU A 93 10.29 -7.51 0.62
N VAL A 94 10.94 -6.70 1.48
CA VAL A 94 10.55 -5.29 1.68
C VAL A 94 11.59 -4.36 1.09
N HIS A 95 11.20 -3.63 0.04
CA HIS A 95 11.96 -2.54 -0.56
C HIS A 95 11.44 -1.20 -0.05
N THR A 96 12.32 -0.29 0.29
CA THR A 96 11.97 1.03 0.85
C THR A 96 12.57 2.14 0.01
N TYR A 97 11.76 3.17 -0.26
CA TYR A 97 12.18 4.38 -0.93
C TYR A 97 11.73 5.59 -0.11
N GLU A 98 12.68 6.24 0.56
CA GLU A 98 12.43 7.50 1.28
C GLU A 98 12.47 8.66 0.27
N THR A 99 11.41 8.81 -0.50
CA THR A 99 11.32 9.82 -1.56
C THR A 99 9.89 10.30 -1.77
N PHE A 100 9.76 11.55 -2.21
CA PHE A 100 8.51 12.11 -2.69
C PHE A 100 8.27 11.66 -4.13
N TYR A 101 7.05 11.23 -4.44
CA TYR A 101 6.70 10.80 -5.81
C TYR A 101 6.21 11.99 -6.63
N ASN A 102 6.99 12.38 -7.63
CA ASN A 102 6.70 13.46 -8.57
C ASN A 102 7.29 13.15 -9.96
N GLU A 103 7.24 14.08 -10.89
CA GLU A 103 7.77 13.87 -12.25
C GLU A 103 9.27 13.57 -12.28
N GLU A 104 10.07 14.15 -11.37
CA GLU A 104 11.51 13.96 -11.30
C GLU A 104 11.87 12.54 -10.80
N THR A 105 11.11 12.04 -9.82
CA THR A 105 11.38 10.75 -9.17
C THR A 105 10.61 9.59 -9.78
N ALA A 106 9.55 9.86 -10.55
CA ALA A 106 8.69 8.84 -11.13
C ALA A 106 9.45 7.83 -12.01
N GLY A 107 10.54 8.27 -12.66
CA GLY A 107 11.42 7.40 -13.45
C GLY A 107 12.17 6.32 -12.66
N MET A 108 12.26 6.47 -11.34
CA MET A 108 12.90 5.46 -10.46
C MET A 108 12.07 4.18 -10.32
N PHE A 109 10.79 4.22 -10.70
CA PHE A 109 9.84 3.14 -10.48
C PHE A 109 9.39 2.54 -11.81
N GLU A 110 9.77 1.29 -12.06
CA GLU A 110 9.23 0.48 -13.15
C GLU A 110 7.87 -0.11 -12.70
N LEU A 111 6.79 0.66 -12.94
CA LEU A 111 5.46 0.30 -12.43
C LEU A 111 4.98 -1.06 -12.95
N ARG A 112 5.39 -1.47 -14.17
CA ARG A 112 5.02 -2.76 -14.77
C ARG A 112 5.57 -3.97 -14.03
N SER A 113 6.54 -3.76 -13.15
CA SER A 113 7.10 -4.82 -12.30
C SER A 113 6.20 -5.20 -11.12
N PHE A 114 5.15 -4.39 -10.84
CA PHE A 114 4.20 -4.63 -9.77
C PHE A 114 2.92 -5.29 -10.29
N ASP A 115 2.40 -6.23 -9.53
CA ASP A 115 1.10 -6.86 -9.79
C ASP A 115 -0.06 -5.96 -9.38
N TYR A 116 0.16 -5.08 -8.40
CA TYR A 116 -0.83 -4.13 -7.90
C TYR A 116 -0.18 -2.92 -7.25
N ILE A 117 -0.86 -1.78 -7.34
CA ILE A 117 -0.42 -0.53 -6.70
C ILE A 117 -1.51 -0.03 -5.76
N VAL A 118 -1.10 0.33 -4.55
CA VAL A 118 -1.91 1.02 -3.55
C VAL A 118 -1.43 2.46 -3.44
N ASP A 119 -2.28 3.40 -3.78
CA ASP A 119 -2.02 4.82 -3.70
C ASP A 119 -2.80 5.44 -2.54
N THR A 120 -2.07 5.95 -1.56
CA THR A 120 -2.61 6.67 -0.40
C THR A 120 -1.89 8.00 -0.18
N MET A 121 -1.25 8.54 -1.22
CA MET A 121 -0.60 9.85 -1.15
C MET A 121 -1.63 10.96 -0.93
N GLY A 122 -1.26 12.02 -0.21
CA GLY A 122 -2.12 13.19 0.01
C GLY A 122 -2.12 14.18 -1.16
N THR A 123 -1.06 14.19 -1.98
CA THR A 123 -0.86 15.19 -3.05
C THR A 123 -1.57 14.79 -4.33
N LEU A 124 -2.52 15.59 -4.79
CA LEU A 124 -3.34 15.30 -5.98
C LEU A 124 -2.51 15.15 -7.26
N SER A 125 -1.51 16.01 -7.47
CA SER A 125 -0.63 15.93 -8.65
C SER A 125 0.12 14.59 -8.71
N SER A 126 0.67 14.13 -7.59
CA SER A 126 1.33 12.83 -7.47
C SER A 126 0.39 11.67 -7.76
N LYS A 127 -0.85 11.74 -7.25
CA LYS A 127 -1.89 10.73 -7.54
C LYS A 127 -2.21 10.64 -9.03
N LEU A 128 -2.47 11.78 -9.66
CA LEU A 128 -2.80 11.83 -11.09
C LEU A 128 -1.65 11.31 -11.95
N LEU A 129 -0.41 11.67 -11.62
CA LEU A 129 0.79 11.16 -12.28
C LEU A 129 0.90 9.64 -12.13
N LEU A 130 0.73 9.10 -10.92
CA LEU A 130 0.81 7.67 -10.66
C LEU A 130 -0.27 6.90 -11.41
N ILE A 131 -1.53 7.38 -11.35
CA ILE A 131 -2.67 6.75 -12.03
C ILE A 131 -2.47 6.75 -13.55
N SER A 132 -2.00 7.86 -14.14
CA SER A 132 -1.71 7.94 -15.57
C SER A 132 -0.66 6.91 -15.98
N ARG A 133 0.47 6.87 -15.29
CA ARG A 133 1.55 5.93 -15.58
C ARG A 133 1.18 4.47 -15.33
N ALA A 134 0.41 4.19 -14.27
CA ALA A 134 -0.10 2.86 -14.00
C ALA A 134 -1.04 2.38 -15.11
N ARG A 135 -1.91 3.26 -15.62
CA ARG A 135 -2.80 2.99 -16.76
C ARG A 135 -2.02 2.68 -18.03
N GLU A 136 -1.00 3.47 -18.36
CA GLU A 136 -0.09 3.23 -19.49
C GLU A 136 0.64 1.89 -19.35
N GLY A 137 1.07 1.57 -18.13
CA GLY A 137 1.70 0.30 -17.78
C GLY A 137 0.74 -0.89 -17.71
N ARG A 138 -0.58 -0.66 -17.75
CA ARG A 138 -1.64 -1.65 -17.51
C ARG A 138 -1.54 -2.33 -16.13
N VAL A 139 -1.06 -1.61 -15.13
CA VAL A 139 -0.96 -2.08 -13.75
C VAL A 139 -2.20 -1.65 -12.99
N PRO A 140 -2.90 -2.58 -12.31
CA PRO A 140 -4.05 -2.22 -11.48
C PRO A 140 -3.62 -1.31 -10.32
N VAL A 141 -4.41 -0.27 -10.08
CA VAL A 141 -4.18 0.68 -8.99
C VAL A 141 -5.48 0.93 -8.23
N ILE A 142 -5.39 0.93 -6.92
CA ILE A 142 -6.42 1.47 -6.03
C ILE A 142 -5.90 2.77 -5.43
N SER A 143 -6.68 3.84 -5.55
CA SER A 143 -6.32 5.15 -5.00
C SER A 143 -7.31 5.53 -3.90
N CYS A 144 -6.79 5.78 -2.72
CA CYS A 144 -7.53 6.28 -1.57
C CYS A 144 -7.41 7.80 -1.55
N LEU A 145 -8.54 8.49 -1.65
CA LEU A 145 -8.58 9.93 -1.47
C LEU A 145 -8.64 10.23 0.02
N ASP A 146 -7.80 11.15 0.46
CA ASP A 146 -7.93 11.74 1.78
C ASP A 146 -9.17 12.66 1.76
N ILE A 147 -10.20 12.25 2.51
CA ILE A 147 -11.46 12.98 2.55
C ILE A 147 -11.41 14.12 3.57
N GLY A 148 -10.26 14.33 4.24
CA GLY A 148 -10.03 15.46 5.16
C GLY A 148 -11.22 15.70 6.11
N ASP A 149 -11.67 16.92 6.25
CA ASP A 149 -12.68 17.37 7.20
C ASP A 149 -14.14 16.91 6.93
N LYS A 150 -14.36 15.90 6.11
CA LYS A 150 -15.71 15.44 5.78
C LYS A 150 -16.21 14.44 6.83
N ILE A 151 -17.02 14.92 7.73
CA ILE A 151 -17.73 14.13 8.75
C ILE A 151 -18.88 13.28 8.11
N ASP A 152 -19.32 13.62 6.91
CA ASP A 152 -20.41 12.89 6.22
C ASP A 152 -19.89 11.70 5.42
N LEU A 153 -19.97 10.52 6.01
CA LEU A 153 -19.61 9.23 5.41
C LEU A 153 -20.53 8.77 4.26
N ARG A 154 -21.57 9.52 3.92
CA ARG A 154 -22.51 9.20 2.84
C ARG A 154 -21.99 9.60 1.43
N LEU A 155 -20.89 10.32 1.35
CA LEU A 155 -20.24 10.62 0.08
C LEU A 155 -19.54 9.37 -0.47
N ARG A 156 -20.28 8.53 -1.17
CA ARG A 156 -19.72 7.49 -2.03
C ARG A 156 -19.20 8.15 -3.30
N ILE A 157 -17.90 8.23 -3.44
CA ILE A 157 -17.29 8.51 -4.74
C ILE A 157 -17.38 7.20 -5.53
N SER A 158 -18.37 7.08 -6.40
CA SER A 158 -18.38 6.00 -7.38
C SER A 158 -17.22 6.25 -8.35
N ALA A 159 -16.23 5.36 -8.36
CA ALA A 159 -15.30 5.27 -9.46
C ALA A 159 -16.08 5.12 -10.75
N GLY A 160 -15.67 5.83 -11.81
CA GLY A 160 -16.35 5.84 -13.09
C GLY A 160 -16.56 4.43 -13.67
N PRO A 161 -17.39 4.28 -14.71
CA PRO A 161 -17.98 3.03 -15.17
C PRO A 161 -17.04 1.94 -15.67
N GLN A 162 -15.74 2.12 -15.58
CA GLN A 162 -14.74 1.17 -16.08
C GLN A 162 -14.42 0.01 -15.12
N TYR A 163 -14.91 0.05 -13.88
CA TYR A 163 -14.75 -1.05 -12.90
C TYR A 163 -16.03 -1.82 -12.62
N ALA A 164 -17.12 -1.50 -13.32
CA ALA A 164 -18.35 -2.24 -13.24
C ALA A 164 -18.27 -3.46 -14.16
N ARG A 165 -18.00 -4.63 -13.55
CA ARG A 165 -18.32 -5.98 -14.05
C ARG A 165 -17.67 -6.40 -15.37
N ARG A 166 -16.79 -7.38 -15.30
CA ARG A 166 -16.71 -8.38 -16.38
C ARG A 166 -18.05 -9.10 -16.42
N PRO A 167 -18.79 -9.11 -17.54
CA PRO A 167 -19.92 -9.98 -17.68
C PRO A 167 -19.44 -11.41 -17.92
N GLY A 168 -19.95 -12.35 -17.17
CA GLY A 168 -20.02 -13.74 -17.57
C GLY A 168 -18.85 -14.65 -17.20
N SER A 169 -18.97 -15.36 -16.13
CA SER A 169 -18.77 -16.81 -16.05
C SER A 169 -19.63 -17.37 -14.96
#